data_8bcd5e0fe918fbd9dad5a3668f4192b6
#
_entry.id   8bcd5e0fe918fbd9dad5a3668f4192b6
#
_cell.length_a   1.000
_cell.length_b   1.000
_cell.length_c   1.000
_cell.angle_alpha   90.00
_cell.angle_beta   90.00
_cell.angle_gamma   90.00
#
_symmetry.space_group_name_H-M   'P 1'
#
loop_
_entity.id
_entity.type
_entity.pdbx_description
1 polymer ?
#
loop_
_entity_poly.entity_id
_entity_poly.type
_entity_poly.pdbx_seq_one_letter_code
_entity_poly.pdbx_strand_id
1 'polypeptide(L)'
;DFHQNGRGWNDIGYHFLVDRVGNIYQGRPETVIGAHVGGANTGNIGVCLLGCYHPPETSYSCTQEITPESREAIVRLFSWISDTYGQNPSLLLGHRDYFGTTSCPGDNVWIELPRYRAEIFDFIQDYFEIPPISIFKDPYPNPFFNAVTFSFELKDKMDFKMNIYDILGRKVNMVERVDASSGRLEFVWDGKDLNGKKLGS
;
A
#
# COMPACT_ATOMS: atom_id res chain seq x y z
N ASP A 1 -4.13 13.58 -19.42
CA ASP A 1 -4.27 14.12 -20.80
C ASP A 1 -3.24 13.58 -21.79
N PHE A 2 -1.93 13.48 -21.44
CA PHE A 2 -0.89 13.07 -22.40
C PHE A 2 -1.12 11.66 -22.97
N HIS A 3 -1.44 10.67 -22.15
CA HIS A 3 -1.65 9.31 -22.63
C HIS A 3 -2.94 9.17 -23.42
N GLN A 4 -4.03 9.77 -22.98
CA GLN A 4 -5.32 9.66 -23.65
C GLN A 4 -5.41 10.61 -24.86
N ASN A 5 -5.16 11.90 -24.66
CA ASN A 5 -5.34 12.91 -25.71
C ASN A 5 -4.09 13.07 -26.61
N GLY A 6 -2.88 12.92 -26.08
CA GLY A 6 -1.65 13.04 -26.83
C GLY A 6 -1.24 11.78 -27.59
N ARG A 7 -1.49 10.58 -27.02
CA ARG A 7 -1.15 9.29 -27.62
C ARG A 7 -2.35 8.49 -28.11
N GLY A 8 -3.58 8.94 -27.83
CA GLY A 8 -4.80 8.24 -28.23
C GLY A 8 -5.00 6.90 -27.50
N TRP A 9 -4.44 6.74 -26.31
CA TRP A 9 -4.63 5.53 -25.52
C TRP A 9 -5.99 5.58 -24.80
N ASN A 10 -6.56 4.40 -24.56
CA ASN A 10 -7.83 4.30 -23.84
C ASN A 10 -7.75 4.76 -22.40
N ASP A 11 -6.53 4.71 -21.78
CA ASP A 11 -6.32 5.06 -20.38
C ASP A 11 -4.86 5.47 -20.13
N ILE A 12 -4.58 5.97 -18.92
CA ILE A 12 -3.22 6.21 -18.41
C ILE A 12 -2.40 4.91 -18.43
N GLY A 13 -1.09 5.01 -18.65
CA GLY A 13 -0.20 3.84 -18.73
C GLY A 13 0.14 3.19 -17.39
N TYR A 14 -0.08 3.88 -16.27
CA TYR A 14 0.34 3.47 -14.92
C TYR A 14 -0.84 3.01 -14.09
N HIS A 15 -0.57 2.13 -13.11
CA HIS A 15 -1.57 1.68 -12.13
C HIS A 15 -1.71 2.67 -10.97
N PHE A 16 -0.60 3.27 -10.55
CA PHE A 16 -0.59 4.28 -9.50
C PHE A 16 0.25 5.50 -9.88
N LEU A 17 -0.11 6.64 -9.30
CA LEU A 17 0.68 7.87 -9.37
C LEU A 17 0.89 8.38 -7.96
N VAL A 18 2.08 8.88 -7.70
CA VAL A 18 2.43 9.49 -6.40
C VAL A 18 2.86 10.92 -6.67
N ASP A 19 2.25 11.88 -5.98
CA ASP A 19 2.64 13.29 -6.11
C ASP A 19 3.69 13.70 -5.06
N ARG A 20 4.17 14.93 -5.17
CA ARG A 20 5.22 15.46 -4.31
C ARG A 20 4.78 15.75 -2.87
N VAL A 21 3.49 15.77 -2.57
CA VAL A 21 2.95 15.91 -1.20
C VAL A 21 2.49 14.57 -0.63
N GLY A 22 2.81 13.46 -1.30
CA GLY A 22 2.58 12.11 -0.81
C GLY A 22 1.18 11.54 -1.09
N ASN A 23 0.36 12.20 -1.90
CA ASN A 23 -0.91 11.60 -2.31
C ASN A 23 -0.67 10.48 -3.31
N ILE A 24 -1.43 9.39 -3.14
CA ILE A 24 -1.45 8.24 -4.05
C ILE A 24 -2.76 8.26 -4.81
N TYR A 25 -2.68 8.22 -6.13
CA TYR A 25 -3.83 8.20 -7.02
C TYR A 25 -3.87 6.87 -7.75
N GLN A 26 -5.04 6.26 -7.82
CA GLN A 26 -5.26 5.12 -8.69
C GLN A 26 -5.40 5.60 -10.13
N GLY A 27 -4.63 4.98 -11.01
CA GLY A 27 -4.75 5.11 -12.44
C GLY A 27 -5.52 3.92 -13.01
N ARG A 28 -4.83 3.09 -13.80
CA ARG A 28 -5.39 1.86 -14.36
C ARG A 28 -5.60 0.82 -13.24
N PRO A 29 -6.71 0.07 -13.23
CA PRO A 29 -6.88 -1.06 -12.30
C PRO A 29 -5.73 -2.07 -12.41
N GLU A 30 -5.29 -2.65 -11.31
CA GLU A 30 -4.16 -3.60 -11.25
C GLU A 30 -4.44 -4.89 -12.03
N THR A 31 -5.70 -5.22 -12.24
CA THR A 31 -6.14 -6.37 -13.06
C THR A 31 -6.01 -6.14 -14.56
N VAL A 32 -5.71 -4.90 -14.97
CA VAL A 32 -5.57 -4.50 -16.38
C VAL A 32 -4.09 -4.28 -16.69
N ILE A 33 -3.59 -4.87 -17.76
CA ILE A 33 -2.18 -4.69 -18.18
C ILE A 33 -1.86 -3.21 -18.38
N GLY A 34 -0.76 -2.75 -17.75
CA GLY A 34 -0.24 -1.40 -17.90
C GLY A 34 0.32 -1.10 -19.28
N ALA A 35 0.73 0.15 -19.49
CA ALA A 35 1.43 0.59 -20.69
C ALA A 35 2.58 1.54 -20.31
N HIS A 36 3.42 1.10 -19.36
CA HIS A 36 4.51 1.88 -18.78
C HIS A 36 5.91 1.35 -19.12
N VAL A 37 6.03 0.06 -19.48
CA VAL A 37 7.28 -0.55 -19.95
C VAL A 37 6.98 -1.37 -21.20
N GLY A 38 7.31 -0.84 -22.38
CA GLY A 38 7.08 -1.55 -23.65
C GLY A 38 7.77 -2.92 -23.65
N GLY A 39 7.00 -3.98 -23.88
CA GLY A 39 7.51 -5.36 -23.89
C GLY A 39 7.57 -6.08 -22.53
N ALA A 40 7.36 -5.37 -21.39
CA ALA A 40 7.41 -5.97 -20.05
C ALA A 40 6.26 -5.56 -19.13
N ASN A 41 5.09 -5.21 -19.69
CA ASN A 41 3.94 -4.78 -18.89
C ASN A 41 3.17 -5.93 -18.22
N THR A 42 3.23 -7.15 -18.77
CA THR A 42 2.49 -8.30 -18.25
C THR A 42 3.05 -8.73 -16.89
N GLY A 43 2.19 -8.83 -15.88
CA GLY A 43 2.58 -9.18 -14.52
C GLY A 43 3.39 -8.10 -13.80
N ASN A 44 3.30 -6.85 -14.27
CA ASN A 44 4.10 -5.74 -13.77
C ASN A 44 3.20 -4.56 -13.37
N ILE A 45 3.35 -4.05 -12.16
CA ILE A 45 2.62 -2.90 -11.66
C ILE A 45 3.45 -1.64 -11.86
N GLY A 46 2.94 -0.71 -12.67
CA GLY A 46 3.60 0.58 -12.95
C GLY A 46 3.19 1.65 -11.97
N VAL A 47 4.17 2.26 -11.31
CA VAL A 47 4.00 3.42 -10.44
C VAL A 47 4.72 4.62 -11.05
N CYS A 48 4.04 5.75 -11.17
CA CYS A 48 4.61 7.01 -11.64
C CYS A 48 4.78 7.97 -10.48
N LEU A 49 6.02 8.33 -10.18
CA LEU A 49 6.32 9.45 -9.29
C LEU A 49 6.26 10.75 -10.09
N LEU A 50 5.27 11.61 -9.77
CA LEU A 50 5.05 12.85 -10.48
C LEU A 50 6.16 13.86 -10.19
N GLY A 51 6.96 14.16 -11.21
CA GLY A 51 8.09 15.08 -11.12
C GLY A 51 9.12 14.87 -12.20
N CYS A 52 10.24 15.56 -12.07
CA CYS A 52 11.37 15.47 -12.99
C CYS A 52 12.66 15.39 -12.18
N TYR A 53 13.17 14.20 -12.02
CA TYR A 53 14.18 13.83 -11.02
C TYR A 53 15.56 13.64 -11.63
N HIS A 54 16.04 14.63 -12.37
CA HIS A 54 17.38 14.65 -12.91
C HIS A 54 18.30 15.58 -12.11
N PRO A 55 19.59 15.23 -11.95
CA PRO A 55 20.53 16.14 -11.30
C PRO A 55 20.80 17.41 -12.14
N PRO A 56 21.25 18.50 -11.51
CA PRO A 56 21.47 19.80 -12.20
C PRO A 56 22.47 19.74 -13.36
N GLU A 57 23.39 18.78 -13.34
CA GLU A 57 24.47 18.64 -14.32
C GLU A 57 23.99 18.03 -15.63
N THR A 58 22.75 17.55 -15.71
CA THR A 58 22.19 16.96 -16.92
C THR A 58 21.63 18.02 -17.86
N SER A 59 21.41 17.66 -19.13
CA SER A 59 20.78 18.54 -20.12
C SER A 59 19.26 18.75 -19.92
N TYR A 60 18.66 18.12 -18.90
CA TYR A 60 17.25 18.30 -18.59
C TYR A 60 16.99 19.65 -17.91
N SER A 61 15.93 20.32 -18.30
CA SER A 61 15.53 21.62 -17.75
C SER A 61 14.90 21.58 -16.37
N CYS A 62 14.68 20.40 -15.83
CA CYS A 62 14.02 20.17 -14.54
C CYS A 62 14.87 19.26 -13.64
N THR A 63 15.07 19.69 -12.40
CA THR A 63 16.00 19.07 -11.45
C THR A 63 15.37 19.02 -10.07
N GLN A 64 14.44 18.09 -9.86
CA GLN A 64 13.73 17.98 -8.60
C GLN A 64 14.33 16.90 -7.72
N GLU A 65 14.34 17.16 -6.43
CA GLU A 65 14.62 16.16 -5.39
C GLU A 65 13.32 15.49 -4.96
N ILE A 66 13.45 14.26 -4.45
CA ILE A 66 12.34 13.55 -3.86
C ILE A 66 12.00 14.19 -2.52
N THR A 67 10.73 14.47 -2.29
CA THR A 67 10.25 14.99 -1.00
C THR A 67 10.11 13.87 0.03
N PRO A 68 10.23 14.16 1.33
CA PRO A 68 9.98 13.17 2.38
C PRO A 68 8.59 12.53 2.28
N GLU A 69 7.58 13.32 1.94
CA GLU A 69 6.18 12.87 1.80
C GLU A 69 6.02 11.90 0.64
N SER A 70 6.61 12.20 -0.52
CA SER A 70 6.55 11.28 -1.67
C SER A 70 7.38 10.01 -1.43
N ARG A 71 8.49 10.10 -0.68
CA ARG A 71 9.28 8.93 -0.25
C ARG A 71 8.43 8.00 0.62
N GLU A 72 7.81 8.54 1.67
CA GLU A 72 6.95 7.76 2.56
C GLU A 72 5.81 7.10 1.80
N ALA A 73 5.16 7.83 0.90
CA ALA A 73 4.08 7.30 0.07
C ALA A 73 4.54 6.15 -0.84
N ILE A 74 5.74 6.26 -1.45
CA ILE A 74 6.34 5.19 -2.26
C ILE A 74 6.61 3.95 -1.40
N VAL A 75 7.25 4.11 -0.24
CA VAL A 75 7.55 2.98 0.65
C VAL A 75 6.26 2.25 1.04
N ARG A 76 5.24 2.98 1.49
CA ARG A 76 3.92 2.40 1.84
C ARG A 76 3.25 1.70 0.66
N LEU A 77 3.22 2.34 -0.51
CA LEU A 77 2.59 1.76 -1.70
C LEU A 77 3.29 0.47 -2.14
N PHE A 78 4.61 0.47 -2.22
CA PHE A 78 5.35 -0.73 -2.63
C PHE A 78 5.35 -1.81 -1.55
N SER A 79 5.27 -1.46 -0.27
CA SER A 79 5.05 -2.43 0.82
C SER A 79 3.70 -3.12 0.66
N TRP A 80 2.64 -2.35 0.41
CA TRP A 80 1.32 -2.90 0.11
C TRP A 80 1.31 -3.78 -1.15
N ILE A 81 1.97 -3.36 -2.24
CA ILE A 81 2.12 -4.17 -3.47
C ILE A 81 2.85 -5.48 -3.16
N SER A 82 3.95 -5.39 -2.42
CA SER A 82 4.77 -6.56 -2.06
C SER A 82 3.98 -7.58 -1.23
N ASP A 83 3.24 -7.11 -0.23
CA ASP A 83 2.39 -7.95 0.61
C ASP A 83 1.22 -8.56 -0.17
N THR A 84 0.46 -7.71 -0.88
CA THR A 84 -0.75 -8.12 -1.62
C THR A 84 -0.46 -9.16 -2.70
N TYR A 85 0.67 -9.02 -3.40
CA TYR A 85 1.03 -9.89 -4.54
C TYR A 85 2.17 -10.86 -4.23
N GLY A 86 2.65 -10.93 -2.99
CA GLY A 86 3.76 -11.79 -2.57
C GLY A 86 5.07 -11.47 -3.28
N GLN A 87 5.31 -10.20 -3.64
CA GLN A 87 6.49 -9.79 -4.40
C GLN A 87 7.64 -9.39 -3.48
N ASN A 88 8.85 -9.83 -3.85
CA ASN A 88 10.05 -9.42 -3.12
C ASN A 88 10.36 -7.94 -3.42
N PRO A 89 10.61 -7.09 -2.41
CA PRO A 89 10.99 -5.69 -2.61
C PRO A 89 12.20 -5.47 -3.53
N SER A 90 13.09 -6.46 -3.66
CA SER A 90 14.22 -6.40 -4.60
C SER A 90 13.80 -6.27 -6.07
N LEU A 91 12.55 -6.60 -6.41
CA LEU A 91 11.97 -6.47 -7.74
C LEU A 91 11.47 -5.05 -8.07
N LEU A 92 11.58 -4.10 -7.13
CA LEU A 92 11.38 -2.69 -7.45
C LEU A 92 12.48 -2.21 -8.39
N LEU A 93 12.12 -1.90 -9.62
CA LEU A 93 13.01 -1.47 -10.69
C LEU A 93 12.62 -0.11 -11.25
N GLY A 94 13.60 0.65 -11.74
CA GLY A 94 13.33 1.81 -12.56
C GLY A 94 13.01 1.40 -14.01
N HIS A 95 12.33 2.25 -14.76
CA HIS A 95 12.00 1.96 -16.16
C HIS A 95 13.28 1.68 -16.99
N ARG A 96 14.39 2.37 -16.72
CA ARG A 96 15.68 2.16 -17.40
C ARG A 96 16.29 0.78 -17.20
N ASP A 97 15.95 0.10 -16.11
CA ASP A 97 16.54 -1.21 -15.77
C ASP A 97 16.04 -2.34 -16.68
N TYR A 98 14.91 -2.12 -17.40
CA TYR A 98 14.38 -3.12 -18.32
C TYR A 98 15.15 -3.20 -19.64
N PHE A 99 15.34 -2.07 -20.31
CA PHE A 99 15.92 -2.07 -21.67
C PHE A 99 17.00 -1.00 -21.89
N GLY A 100 17.27 -0.15 -20.91
CA GLY A 100 18.28 0.91 -21.02
C GLY A 100 17.97 2.00 -22.06
N THR A 101 16.74 2.09 -22.56
CA THR A 101 16.35 3.01 -23.64
C THR A 101 15.79 4.34 -23.14
N THR A 102 15.78 4.54 -21.83
CA THR A 102 15.21 5.74 -21.20
C THR A 102 16.04 6.15 -19.99
N SER A 103 16.01 7.43 -19.64
CA SER A 103 16.58 7.96 -18.40
C SER A 103 15.62 7.91 -17.21
N CYS A 104 14.36 7.47 -17.44
CA CYS A 104 13.36 7.32 -16.37
C CYS A 104 13.81 6.26 -15.35
N PRO A 105 13.64 6.51 -14.05
CA PRO A 105 12.88 7.57 -13.38
C PRO A 105 13.64 8.89 -13.11
N GLY A 106 14.80 9.07 -13.67
CA GLY A 106 15.75 10.13 -13.34
C GLY A 106 16.78 9.66 -12.32
N ASP A 107 17.99 10.22 -12.37
CA ASP A 107 19.09 9.75 -11.55
C ASP A 107 18.84 9.95 -10.06
N ASN A 108 18.20 11.07 -9.66
CA ASN A 108 17.87 11.36 -8.27
C ASN A 108 16.92 10.31 -7.64
N VAL A 109 16.08 9.66 -8.43
CA VAL A 109 15.25 8.53 -7.99
C VAL A 109 16.00 7.22 -8.11
N TRP A 110 16.69 7.01 -9.22
CA TRP A 110 17.28 5.72 -9.55
C TRP A 110 18.36 5.31 -8.56
N ILE A 111 19.24 6.23 -8.14
CA ILE A 111 20.31 5.96 -7.16
C ILE A 111 19.73 5.62 -5.77
N GLU A 112 18.51 6.03 -5.44
CA GLU A 112 17.83 5.77 -4.18
C GLU A 112 17.09 4.41 -4.18
N LEU A 113 16.91 3.74 -5.31
CA LEU A 113 16.18 2.47 -5.37
C LEU A 113 16.69 1.40 -4.40
N PRO A 114 18.01 1.21 -4.19
CA PRO A 114 18.49 0.26 -3.19
C PRO A 114 18.01 0.61 -1.77
N ARG A 115 17.99 1.90 -1.44
CA ARG A 115 17.49 2.39 -0.16
C ARG A 115 15.98 2.19 -0.03
N TYR A 116 15.19 2.48 -1.07
CA TYR A 116 13.75 2.19 -1.05
C TYR A 116 13.46 0.70 -0.84
N ARG A 117 14.21 -0.18 -1.48
CA ARG A 117 14.06 -1.63 -1.29
C ARG A 117 14.28 -2.05 0.16
N ALA A 118 15.30 -1.48 0.82
CA ALA A 118 15.57 -1.72 2.24
C ALA A 118 14.44 -1.15 3.12
N GLU A 119 14.04 0.11 2.92
CA GLU A 119 12.95 0.74 3.68
C GLU A 119 11.61 0.00 3.49
N ILE A 120 11.32 -0.50 2.30
CA ILE A 120 10.12 -1.32 2.04
C ILE A 120 10.21 -2.65 2.78
N PHE A 121 11.37 -3.29 2.77
CA PHE A 121 11.59 -4.53 3.49
C PHE A 121 11.41 -4.34 5.00
N ASP A 122 12.02 -3.30 5.57
CA ASP A 122 11.88 -2.96 6.99
C ASP A 122 10.42 -2.62 7.34
N PHE A 123 9.75 -1.84 6.48
CA PHE A 123 8.33 -1.51 6.68
C PHE A 123 7.45 -2.76 6.66
N ILE A 124 7.72 -3.73 5.78
CA ILE A 124 6.99 -5.01 5.75
C ILE A 124 7.25 -5.78 7.04
N GLN A 125 8.49 -5.86 7.51
CA GLN A 125 8.82 -6.53 8.76
C GLN A 125 8.11 -5.88 9.96
N ASP A 126 8.09 -4.55 10.04
CA ASP A 126 7.50 -3.82 11.16
C ASP A 126 5.96 -3.80 11.14
N TYR A 127 5.35 -3.72 9.95
CA TYR A 127 3.90 -3.56 9.79
C TYR A 127 3.16 -4.87 9.50
N PHE A 128 3.84 -5.81 8.85
CA PHE A 128 3.28 -7.11 8.48
C PHE A 128 3.94 -8.27 9.24
N GLU A 129 4.96 -8.04 10.06
CA GLU A 129 5.10 -8.88 11.23
C GLU A 129 3.80 -8.72 12.01
N ILE A 130 2.86 -9.55 11.63
CA ILE A 130 1.67 -9.80 12.44
C ILE A 130 2.22 -10.02 13.84
N PRO A 131 1.92 -9.12 14.79
CA PRO A 131 2.28 -9.41 16.17
C PRO A 131 1.81 -10.83 16.42
N PRO A 132 2.39 -11.61 17.33
CA PRO A 132 2.19 -13.05 17.42
C PRO A 132 0.73 -13.46 17.69
N ILE A 133 -0.17 -13.00 16.82
CA ILE A 133 -1.56 -13.46 16.69
C ILE A 133 -1.46 -14.69 15.82
N SER A 134 -1.47 -15.86 16.43
CA SER A 134 -1.26 -17.10 15.72
C SER A 134 -2.42 -17.46 14.81
N ILE A 135 -3.64 -17.05 15.14
CA ILE A 135 -4.84 -17.38 14.39
C ILE A 135 -5.90 -16.30 14.60
N PHE A 136 -6.31 -15.66 13.51
CA PHE A 136 -7.58 -14.96 13.43
C PHE A 136 -8.61 -15.98 12.87
N LYS A 137 -9.63 -16.32 13.65
CA LYS A 137 -10.73 -17.15 13.17
C LYS A 137 -11.77 -16.26 12.50
N ASP A 138 -12.41 -16.79 11.47
CA ASP A 138 -13.50 -16.09 10.81
C ASP A 138 -14.54 -15.60 11.82
N PRO A 139 -14.97 -14.35 11.76
CA PRO A 139 -15.99 -13.81 12.65
C PRO A 139 -17.28 -14.63 12.52
N TYR A 140 -17.85 -15.05 13.64
CA TYR A 140 -19.05 -15.87 13.64
C TYR A 140 -20.11 -15.34 14.62
N PRO A 141 -21.42 -15.36 14.23
CA PRO A 141 -21.93 -15.64 12.88
C PRO A 141 -21.57 -14.53 11.87
N ASN A 142 -21.44 -14.91 10.59
CA ASN A 142 -21.25 -13.95 9.50
C ASN A 142 -22.04 -14.44 8.26
N PRO A 143 -23.09 -13.74 7.81
CA PRO A 143 -23.60 -12.49 8.35
C PRO A 143 -24.23 -12.62 9.75
N PHE A 144 -24.28 -11.52 10.52
CA PHE A 144 -24.83 -11.49 11.87
C PHE A 144 -26.07 -10.56 11.98
N PHE A 145 -26.96 -10.88 12.90
CA PHE A 145 -28.17 -10.06 13.16
C PHE A 145 -28.05 -9.22 14.44
N ASN A 146 -27.55 -9.80 15.51
CA ASN A 146 -27.47 -9.15 16.81
C ASN A 146 -26.05 -8.88 17.27
N ALA A 147 -25.16 -9.85 17.09
CA ALA A 147 -23.77 -9.74 17.49
C ALA A 147 -22.91 -10.69 16.67
N VAL A 148 -21.65 -10.35 16.56
CA VAL A 148 -20.59 -11.18 15.94
C VAL A 148 -19.44 -11.32 16.92
N THR A 149 -18.87 -12.52 16.99
CA THR A 149 -17.69 -12.81 17.82
C THR A 149 -16.45 -12.85 16.95
N PHE A 150 -15.44 -12.08 17.34
CA PHE A 150 -14.07 -12.14 16.81
C PHE A 150 -13.23 -12.95 17.79
N SER A 151 -12.51 -13.95 17.29
CA SER A 151 -11.64 -14.82 18.10
C SER A 151 -10.21 -14.76 17.61
N PHE A 152 -9.28 -14.52 18.51
CA PHE A 152 -7.85 -14.44 18.26
C PHE A 152 -7.11 -15.40 19.20
N GLU A 153 -5.94 -15.81 18.82
CA GLU A 153 -5.01 -16.49 19.69
C GLU A 153 -3.69 -15.73 19.73
N LEU A 154 -3.36 -15.19 20.89
CA LEU A 154 -2.10 -14.48 21.12
C LEU A 154 -1.02 -15.47 21.50
N LYS A 155 0.14 -15.44 20.83
CA LYS A 155 1.30 -16.27 21.21
C LYS A 155 1.94 -15.76 22.50
N ASP A 156 2.04 -14.46 22.61
CA ASP A 156 2.73 -13.78 23.70
C ASP A 156 1.83 -12.70 24.31
N LYS A 157 2.19 -12.26 25.53
CA LYS A 157 1.57 -11.12 26.18
C LYS A 157 1.88 -9.85 25.42
N MET A 158 0.83 -9.09 25.03
CA MET A 158 1.00 -7.90 24.22
C MET A 158 -0.17 -6.91 24.35
N ASP A 159 0.05 -5.68 23.92
CA ASP A 159 -1.04 -4.73 23.70
C ASP A 159 -1.80 -5.11 22.42
N PHE A 160 -3.12 -5.12 22.53
CA PHE A 160 -4.01 -5.48 21.44
C PHE A 160 -4.95 -4.34 21.13
N LYS A 161 -5.08 -4.01 19.84
CA LYS A 161 -6.03 -3.01 19.34
C LYS A 161 -6.69 -3.50 18.07
N MET A 162 -8.03 -3.52 18.05
CA MET A 162 -8.84 -3.84 16.89
C MET A 162 -9.72 -2.65 16.54
N ASN A 163 -9.69 -2.21 15.29
CA ASN A 163 -10.59 -1.20 14.76
C ASN A 163 -11.61 -1.86 13.82
N ILE A 164 -12.88 -1.45 13.92
CA ILE A 164 -13.95 -1.90 13.04
C ILE A 164 -14.35 -0.72 12.16
N TYR A 165 -14.43 -0.96 10.86
CA TYR A 165 -14.77 0.05 9.86
C TYR A 165 -16.04 -0.36 9.11
N ASP A 166 -16.82 0.61 8.65
CA ASP A 166 -17.91 0.36 7.72
C ASP A 166 -17.35 0.23 6.27
N ILE A 167 -18.25 -0.07 5.34
CA ILE A 167 -17.91 -0.22 3.91
C ILE A 167 -17.43 1.07 3.24
N LEU A 168 -17.58 2.22 3.90
CA LEU A 168 -17.08 3.51 3.44
C LEU A 168 -15.73 3.88 4.08
N GLY A 169 -15.11 2.96 4.83
CA GLY A 169 -13.84 3.17 5.52
C GLY A 169 -13.93 4.04 6.78
N ARG A 170 -15.13 4.34 7.29
CA ARG A 170 -15.29 5.10 8.52
C ARG A 170 -15.17 4.17 9.73
N LYS A 171 -14.31 4.53 10.68
CA LYS A 171 -14.18 3.77 11.92
C LYS A 171 -15.48 3.85 12.74
N VAL A 172 -16.11 2.71 12.97
CA VAL A 172 -17.38 2.60 13.67
C VAL A 172 -17.24 2.07 15.09
N ASN A 173 -16.19 1.26 15.36
CA ASN A 173 -15.91 0.77 16.71
C ASN A 173 -14.41 0.49 16.89
N MET A 174 -13.99 0.31 18.15
CA MET A 174 -12.63 -0.01 18.53
C MET A 174 -12.61 -0.81 19.82
N VAL A 175 -11.72 -1.79 19.90
CA VAL A 175 -11.39 -2.52 21.11
C VAL A 175 -9.89 -2.36 21.37
N GLU A 176 -9.57 -2.08 22.61
CA GLU A 176 -8.18 -2.00 23.07
C GLU A 176 -8.02 -2.82 24.36
N ARG A 177 -6.91 -3.55 24.47
CA ARG A 177 -6.49 -4.28 25.67
C ARG A 177 -5.00 -4.03 25.86
N VAL A 178 -4.65 -3.44 26.96
CA VAL A 178 -3.27 -3.28 27.38
C VAL A 178 -2.87 -4.56 28.13
N ASP A 179 -1.65 -5.03 27.89
CA ASP A 179 -1.11 -6.22 28.56
C ASP A 179 -2.00 -7.48 28.42
N ALA A 180 -2.66 -7.66 27.25
CA ALA A 180 -3.44 -8.87 27.02
C ALA A 180 -2.55 -10.12 27.14
N SER A 181 -2.99 -11.08 27.95
CA SER A 181 -2.24 -12.34 28.17
C SER A 181 -2.22 -13.19 26.90
N SER A 182 -1.17 -14.01 26.74
CA SER A 182 -1.14 -15.05 25.71
C SER A 182 -2.31 -16.02 25.86
N GLY A 183 -2.75 -16.59 24.74
CA GLY A 183 -3.88 -17.49 24.64
C GLY A 183 -5.07 -16.89 23.89
N ARG A 184 -6.25 -17.51 24.06
CA ARG A 184 -7.45 -17.12 23.33
C ARG A 184 -8.04 -15.82 23.86
N LEU A 185 -8.24 -14.87 22.96
CA LEU A 185 -8.94 -13.61 23.17
C LEU A 185 -10.21 -13.59 22.34
N GLU A 186 -11.34 -13.29 22.95
CA GLU A 186 -12.62 -13.13 22.27
C GLU A 186 -13.21 -11.76 22.52
N PHE A 187 -13.80 -11.21 21.47
CA PHE A 187 -14.54 -9.96 21.51
C PHE A 187 -15.87 -10.12 20.79
N VAL A 188 -16.95 -9.72 21.46
CA VAL A 188 -18.30 -9.72 20.92
C VAL A 188 -18.71 -8.30 20.58
N TRP A 189 -19.06 -8.05 19.32
CA TRP A 189 -19.57 -6.77 18.85
C TRP A 189 -21.04 -6.87 18.52
N ASP A 190 -21.84 -5.96 19.10
CA ASP A 190 -23.30 -5.93 18.97
C ASP A 190 -23.80 -5.11 17.77
N GLY A 191 -22.93 -4.74 16.84
CA GLY A 191 -23.27 -3.96 15.64
C GLY A 191 -23.55 -2.49 15.89
N LYS A 192 -23.14 -1.94 17.05
CA LYS A 192 -23.28 -0.51 17.32
C LYS A 192 -21.99 0.25 17.09
N ASP A 193 -22.14 1.53 16.74
CA ASP A 193 -21.02 2.47 16.67
C ASP A 193 -20.57 2.92 18.07
N LEU A 194 -19.51 3.76 18.12
CA LEU A 194 -18.97 4.32 19.35
C LEU A 194 -19.98 5.20 20.14
N ASN A 195 -21.06 5.63 19.51
CA ASN A 195 -22.13 6.41 20.11
C ASN A 195 -23.33 5.52 20.54
N GLY A 196 -23.22 4.19 20.40
CA GLY A 196 -24.27 3.24 20.72
C GLY A 196 -25.38 3.13 19.67
N LYS A 197 -25.25 3.76 18.52
CA LYS A 197 -26.21 3.68 17.42
C LYS A 197 -26.01 2.38 16.65
N LYS A 198 -27.09 1.60 16.47
CA LYS A 198 -27.05 0.38 15.66
C LYS A 198 -26.77 0.73 14.20
N LEU A 199 -25.78 0.06 13.63
CA LEU A 199 -25.45 0.17 12.20
C LEU A 199 -26.40 -0.75 11.43
N GLY A 200 -26.87 -0.29 10.27
CA GLY A 200 -27.75 -1.09 9.42
C GLY A 200 -27.05 -2.36 8.92
N SER A 201 -27.82 -3.42 8.84
CA SER A 201 -27.47 -4.68 8.14
C SER A 201 -27.49 -4.44 6.63
#